data_a9ed57867c1d0f53e525a7c75c1b90d9
#
_entry.id   a9ed57867c1d0f53e525a7c75c1b90d9
#
_cell.length_a   1.000
_cell.length_b   1.000
_cell.length_c   1.000
_cell.angle_alpha   90.00
_cell.angle_beta   90.00
_cell.angle_gamma   90.00
#
_symmetry.space_group_name_H-M   'P 1'
#
loop_
_entity.id
_entity.type
_entity.pdbx_description
1 polymer ?
#
loop_
_entity_poly.entity_id
_entity_poly.type
_entity_poly.pdbx_seq_one_letter_code
_entity_poly.pdbx_strand_id
1 'polypeptide(L)'
;AACVISEHIRRPEQLRFYAVGLLENMKLADSLGLTKIQRRHIDRIRSEFEQRCGMDAAAFLAQARYDAVDSIVRQAAGHAAKRPHTWSDRFDALALNRFLAFPIFAAVVSMMFTICFGSMGLAMKRAAEQFFIQAADFLRRALPEFGVSNFWIGLAADGVAGGVGSVLAFLPQVALIFLCLTILEECGYLARAAFLMDYFLRRIGLTGKSFIPLLMGFGCTTSAVMAARTLGSDRDRRMTILLTPYLSCSARLPIYVLLTGVFFPSHQGAAVAMLYLLGIAAACAVGFWLRTGPYRTYSAPYLMELPPYRVPSLRNVLHSTFSKCGDFLRKAGTLIFLLSVLIWMMQHINLHLLWTADASQSIFTAVGNALAPLFRPLGFGNGKAAVALLAGLVSKEAVVSSLGVACAGAHSFETALTELFTPLSAASFLTFCALYAPCVSALATMRRELHSIKTTVIAAVSQILVAYGAALAVYQIGLLCQRVLSSFP
;
A
#
# COMPACT_ATOMS: atom_id res chain seq x y z
N ALA A 1 26.37 -5.62 -34.58
CA ALA A 1 25.92 -4.29 -34.09
C ALA A 1 26.84 -3.19 -34.61
N ALA A 2 28.17 -3.26 -34.39
CA ALA A 2 29.10 -2.20 -34.81
C ALA A 2 29.00 -1.83 -36.31
N CYS A 3 28.97 -2.84 -37.21
CA CYS A 3 28.85 -2.59 -38.66
C CYS A 3 27.51 -1.92 -39.04
N VAL A 4 26.44 -2.12 -38.28
CA VAL A 4 25.11 -1.54 -38.59
C VAL A 4 25.04 -0.06 -38.22
N ILE A 5 25.85 0.39 -37.26
CA ILE A 5 25.82 1.75 -36.71
C ILE A 5 27.01 2.60 -37.16
N SER A 6 27.94 2.04 -37.92
CA SER A 6 29.17 2.74 -38.38
C SER A 6 28.89 4.05 -39.12
N GLU A 7 27.81 4.10 -39.90
CA GLU A 7 27.40 5.30 -40.64
C GLU A 7 26.81 6.43 -39.76
N HIS A 8 26.35 6.10 -38.56
CA HIS A 8 25.69 7.06 -37.65
C HIS A 8 26.65 7.65 -36.61
N ILE A 9 27.88 7.12 -36.51
CA ILE A 9 28.85 7.55 -35.51
C ILE A 9 30.02 8.28 -36.17
N ARG A 10 30.15 9.57 -35.84
CA ARG A 10 31.19 10.44 -36.39
C ARG A 10 32.61 10.11 -35.92
N ARG A 11 32.77 9.46 -34.78
CA ARG A 11 34.08 9.12 -34.19
C ARG A 11 34.23 7.58 -34.08
N PRO A 12 35.15 6.98 -34.83
CA PRO A 12 35.35 5.52 -34.85
C PRO A 12 35.64 4.94 -33.47
N GLU A 13 36.29 5.70 -32.60
CA GLU A 13 36.63 5.30 -31.23
C GLU A 13 35.37 5.02 -30.35
N GLN A 14 34.26 5.68 -30.64
CA GLN A 14 33.00 5.54 -29.92
C GLN A 14 32.12 4.39 -30.43
N LEU A 15 32.47 3.80 -31.57
CA LEU A 15 31.69 2.78 -32.25
C LEU A 15 31.43 1.57 -31.33
N ARG A 16 32.46 1.11 -30.64
CA ARG A 16 32.38 -0.02 -29.69
C ARG A 16 31.47 0.31 -28.51
N PHE A 17 31.56 1.52 -27.99
CA PHE A 17 30.71 1.98 -26.88
C PHE A 17 29.23 1.96 -27.25
N TYR A 18 28.87 2.54 -28.38
CA TYR A 18 27.49 2.56 -28.85
C TYR A 18 26.99 1.17 -29.27
N ALA A 19 27.82 0.32 -29.85
CA ALA A 19 27.46 -1.03 -30.22
C ALA A 19 27.13 -1.89 -28.99
N VAL A 20 27.93 -1.78 -27.92
CA VAL A 20 27.68 -2.45 -26.65
C VAL A 20 26.44 -1.87 -25.96
N GLY A 21 26.30 -0.54 -25.93
CA GLY A 21 25.16 0.15 -25.36
C GLY A 21 23.83 -0.22 -26.03
N LEU A 22 23.80 -0.46 -27.33
CA LEU A 22 22.61 -0.93 -28.05
C LEU A 22 22.22 -2.37 -27.70
N LEU A 23 23.19 -3.25 -27.44
CA LEU A 23 22.91 -4.61 -26.94
C LEU A 23 22.37 -4.60 -25.50
N GLU A 24 22.79 -3.62 -24.70
CA GLU A 24 22.36 -3.45 -23.31
C GLU A 24 20.98 -2.76 -23.24
N ASN A 25 20.75 -1.71 -24.03
CA ASN A 25 19.52 -0.92 -23.96
C ASN A 25 19.11 -0.38 -25.36
N MET A 26 18.05 -0.96 -25.90
CA MET A 26 17.50 -0.56 -27.20
C MET A 26 16.93 0.88 -27.26
N LYS A 27 16.68 1.53 -26.13
CA LYS A 27 16.28 2.95 -26.13
C LYS A 27 17.36 3.87 -26.71
N LEU A 28 18.61 3.43 -26.69
CA LEU A 28 19.71 4.15 -27.32
C LEU A 28 19.56 4.24 -28.85
N ALA A 29 18.81 3.32 -29.47
CA ALA A 29 18.49 3.35 -30.89
C ALA A 29 17.66 4.58 -31.30
N ASP A 30 16.86 5.11 -30.40
CA ASP A 30 16.06 6.32 -30.64
C ASP A 30 16.94 7.56 -30.69
N SER A 31 17.93 7.65 -29.82
CA SER A 31 18.87 8.76 -29.76
C SER A 31 19.86 8.77 -30.96
N LEU A 32 20.12 7.61 -31.55
CA LEU A 32 21.00 7.46 -32.73
C LEU A 32 20.25 7.61 -34.06
N GLY A 33 18.91 7.78 -34.02
CA GLY A 33 18.12 7.95 -35.24
C GLY A 33 18.11 6.73 -36.19
N LEU A 34 18.25 5.50 -35.63
CA LEU A 34 18.32 4.28 -36.43
C LEU A 34 16.99 3.97 -37.12
N THR A 35 17.08 3.52 -38.39
CA THR A 35 15.92 3.11 -39.19
C THR A 35 15.27 1.85 -38.62
N LYS A 36 14.00 1.62 -38.96
CA LYS A 36 13.27 0.41 -38.51
C LYS A 36 13.94 -0.90 -38.94
N ILE A 37 14.62 -0.90 -40.08
CA ILE A 37 15.33 -2.08 -40.60
C ILE A 37 16.57 -2.35 -39.75
N GLN A 38 17.35 -1.32 -39.46
CA GLN A 38 18.57 -1.40 -38.64
C GLN A 38 18.22 -1.88 -37.20
N ARG A 39 17.14 -1.38 -36.65
CA ARG A 39 16.64 -1.83 -35.31
C ARG A 39 16.32 -3.32 -35.32
N ARG A 40 15.56 -3.81 -36.31
CA ARG A 40 15.25 -5.25 -36.42
C ARG A 40 16.50 -6.10 -36.55
N HIS A 41 17.50 -5.61 -37.26
CA HIS A 41 18.77 -6.32 -37.42
C HIS A 41 19.54 -6.41 -36.09
N ILE A 42 19.56 -5.32 -35.30
CA ILE A 42 20.18 -5.31 -33.97
C ILE A 42 19.41 -6.20 -33.00
N ASP A 43 18.07 -6.18 -33.02
CA ASP A 43 17.22 -7.06 -32.20
C ASP A 43 17.49 -8.54 -32.50
N ARG A 44 17.67 -8.89 -33.80
CA ARG A 44 18.03 -10.23 -34.20
C ARG A 44 19.40 -10.65 -33.67
N ILE A 45 20.41 -9.81 -33.80
CA ILE A 45 21.77 -10.05 -33.26
C ILE A 45 21.69 -10.25 -31.73
N ARG A 46 20.90 -9.43 -31.03
CA ARG A 46 20.70 -9.54 -29.60
C ARG A 46 20.05 -10.87 -29.23
N SER A 47 18.97 -11.24 -29.93
CA SER A 47 18.25 -12.51 -29.66
C SER A 47 19.13 -13.74 -29.93
N GLU A 48 19.94 -13.71 -31.00
CA GLU A 48 20.90 -14.78 -31.31
C GLU A 48 21.99 -14.88 -30.24
N PHE A 49 22.45 -13.75 -29.72
CA PHE A 49 23.43 -13.70 -28.64
C PHE A 49 22.84 -14.24 -27.33
N GLU A 50 21.61 -13.85 -26.97
CA GLU A 50 20.90 -14.30 -25.78
C GLU A 50 20.62 -15.81 -25.82
N GLN A 51 20.27 -16.34 -27.00
CA GLN A 51 20.10 -17.80 -27.19
C GLN A 51 21.40 -18.58 -27.01
N ARG A 52 22.54 -18.04 -27.51
CA ARG A 52 23.85 -18.70 -27.36
C ARG A 52 24.38 -18.66 -25.93
N CYS A 53 24.16 -17.56 -25.23
CA CYS A 53 24.68 -17.36 -23.86
C CYS A 53 23.74 -17.89 -22.79
N GLY A 54 22.49 -18.22 -23.10
CA GLY A 54 21.48 -18.68 -22.15
C GLY A 54 21.04 -17.62 -21.14
N MET A 55 21.42 -16.36 -21.34
CA MET A 55 21.07 -15.25 -20.47
C MET A 55 20.86 -13.94 -21.26
N ASP A 56 20.18 -12.97 -20.67
CA ASP A 56 19.94 -11.64 -21.25
C ASP A 56 21.27 -10.93 -21.54
N ALA A 57 21.32 -10.23 -22.68
CA ALA A 57 22.53 -9.52 -23.14
C ALA A 57 23.02 -8.48 -22.12
N ALA A 58 22.12 -7.75 -21.47
CA ALA A 58 22.48 -6.77 -20.45
C ALA A 58 23.09 -7.44 -19.19
N ALA A 59 22.55 -8.60 -18.78
CA ALA A 59 23.08 -9.37 -17.66
C ALA A 59 24.48 -9.92 -17.95
N PHE A 60 24.69 -10.47 -19.16
CA PHE A 60 26.00 -10.96 -19.60
C PHE A 60 27.06 -9.83 -19.63
N LEU A 61 26.71 -8.68 -20.19
CA LEU A 61 27.60 -7.54 -20.27
C LEU A 61 27.95 -6.97 -18.88
N ALA A 62 26.96 -6.95 -17.97
CA ALA A 62 27.20 -6.56 -16.58
C ALA A 62 28.17 -7.55 -15.90
N GLN A 63 27.95 -8.84 -16.04
CA GLN A 63 28.85 -9.86 -15.47
C GLN A 63 30.26 -9.75 -16.04
N ALA A 64 30.41 -9.62 -17.36
CA ALA A 64 31.73 -9.44 -17.98
C ALA A 64 32.49 -8.20 -17.51
N ARG A 65 31.76 -7.08 -17.23
CA ARG A 65 32.35 -5.89 -16.61
C ARG A 65 32.83 -6.15 -15.18
N TYR A 66 32.02 -6.85 -14.38
CA TYR A 66 32.40 -7.22 -13.03
C TYR A 66 33.62 -8.15 -13.00
N ASP A 67 33.67 -9.15 -13.89
CA ASP A 67 34.82 -10.06 -14.00
C ASP A 67 36.09 -9.31 -14.41
N ALA A 68 35.98 -8.34 -15.33
CA ALA A 68 37.09 -7.49 -15.73
C ALA A 68 37.58 -6.62 -14.56
N VAL A 69 36.65 -5.98 -13.83
CA VAL A 69 36.97 -5.18 -12.63
C VAL A 69 37.62 -6.07 -11.56
N ASP A 70 37.07 -7.26 -11.30
CA ASP A 70 37.60 -8.19 -10.31
C ASP A 70 39.03 -8.65 -10.67
N SER A 71 39.30 -8.90 -11.96
CA SER A 71 40.63 -9.23 -12.45
C SER A 71 41.64 -8.09 -12.22
N ILE A 72 41.24 -6.84 -12.50
CA ILE A 72 42.08 -5.65 -12.28
C ILE A 72 42.31 -5.44 -10.77
N VAL A 73 41.25 -5.56 -9.96
CA VAL A 73 41.37 -5.43 -8.49
C VAL A 73 42.29 -6.50 -7.91
N ARG A 74 42.17 -7.76 -8.36
CA ARG A 74 43.08 -8.83 -7.93
C ARG A 74 44.53 -8.55 -8.29
N GLN A 75 44.78 -7.99 -9.48
CA GLN A 75 46.14 -7.62 -9.90
C GLN A 75 46.67 -6.41 -9.14
N ALA A 76 45.85 -5.40 -8.88
CA ALA A 76 46.23 -4.16 -8.23
C ALA A 76 46.33 -4.30 -6.69
N ALA A 77 45.44 -5.07 -6.06
CA ALA A 77 45.34 -5.17 -4.62
C ALA A 77 46.32 -6.20 -4.02
N GLY A 78 47.07 -6.99 -4.82
CA GLY A 78 47.84 -8.11 -4.36
C GLY A 78 46.97 -9.13 -3.64
N HIS A 79 47.57 -9.98 -2.79
CA HIS A 79 46.82 -10.83 -1.88
C HIS A 79 46.17 -9.94 -0.80
N ALA A 80 45.00 -9.39 -1.10
CA ALA A 80 44.25 -8.66 -0.08
C ALA A 80 44.09 -9.57 1.14
N ALA A 81 44.73 -9.17 2.24
CA ALA A 81 44.61 -9.87 3.52
C ALA A 81 43.11 -10.11 3.75
N LYS A 82 42.73 -11.34 4.11
CA LYS A 82 41.36 -11.71 4.45
C LYS A 82 40.79 -10.58 5.30
N ARG A 83 39.79 -9.88 4.79
CA ARG A 83 39.16 -8.79 5.55
C ARG A 83 38.83 -9.36 6.92
N PRO A 84 39.29 -8.72 8.02
CA PRO A 84 38.94 -9.20 9.35
C PRO A 84 37.42 -9.28 9.43
N HIS A 85 36.93 -10.41 9.99
CA HIS A 85 35.51 -10.58 10.23
C HIS A 85 34.97 -9.40 11.05
N THR A 86 34.17 -8.59 10.43
CA THR A 86 33.56 -7.42 11.08
C THR A 86 32.40 -7.86 11.98
N TRP A 87 31.99 -7.03 12.92
CA TRP A 87 30.77 -7.25 13.69
C TRP A 87 29.54 -7.43 12.75
N SER A 88 29.52 -6.70 11.62
CA SER A 88 28.48 -6.85 10.60
C SER A 88 28.40 -8.27 10.05
N ASP A 89 29.55 -8.92 9.78
CA ASP A 89 29.58 -10.28 9.24
C ASP A 89 29.02 -11.30 10.23
N ARG A 90 29.23 -11.09 11.53
CA ARG A 90 28.66 -11.95 12.58
C ARG A 90 27.15 -11.79 12.69
N PHE A 91 26.64 -10.55 12.63
CA PHE A 91 25.20 -10.30 12.60
C PHE A 91 24.57 -10.83 11.32
N ASP A 92 25.25 -10.72 10.17
CA ASP A 92 24.78 -11.27 8.90
C ASP A 92 24.72 -12.79 8.91
N ALA A 93 25.68 -13.46 9.54
CA ALA A 93 25.66 -14.91 9.73
C ALA A 93 24.41 -15.37 10.51
N LEU A 94 23.90 -14.54 11.43
CA LEU A 94 22.67 -14.82 12.18
C LEU A 94 21.43 -14.40 11.39
N ALA A 95 21.40 -13.16 10.89
CA ALA A 95 20.23 -12.56 10.24
C ALA A 95 19.90 -13.16 8.86
N LEU A 96 20.90 -13.74 8.16
CA LEU A 96 20.74 -14.38 6.86
C LEU A 96 20.79 -15.91 6.95
N ASN A 97 20.83 -16.49 8.15
CA ASN A 97 20.81 -17.95 8.35
C ASN A 97 19.48 -18.50 7.83
N ARG A 98 19.53 -19.58 7.04
CA ARG A 98 18.37 -20.20 6.39
C ARG A 98 17.21 -20.49 7.35
N PHE A 99 17.47 -20.84 8.59
CA PHE A 99 16.45 -21.19 9.58
C PHE A 99 16.07 -20.01 10.49
N LEU A 100 17.02 -19.11 10.82
CA LEU A 100 16.82 -18.01 11.75
C LEU A 100 16.35 -16.73 11.09
N ALA A 101 16.59 -16.54 9.79
CA ALA A 101 16.24 -15.32 9.07
C ALA A 101 14.75 -14.97 9.15
N PHE A 102 13.86 -15.97 8.92
CA PHE A 102 12.41 -15.77 9.00
C PHE A 102 11.91 -15.48 10.43
N PRO A 103 12.26 -16.26 11.46
CA PRO A 103 11.92 -15.95 12.84
C PRO A 103 12.41 -14.56 13.29
N ILE A 104 13.66 -14.18 12.98
CA ILE A 104 14.20 -12.86 13.33
C ILE A 104 13.40 -11.76 12.60
N PHE A 105 13.15 -11.94 11.31
CA PHE A 105 12.33 -11.02 10.53
C PHE A 105 10.93 -10.87 11.13
N ALA A 106 10.26 -11.98 11.45
CA ALA A 106 8.93 -11.98 12.07
C ALA A 106 8.96 -11.29 13.44
N ALA A 107 9.99 -11.52 14.25
CA ALA A 107 10.16 -10.86 15.56
C ALA A 107 10.34 -9.35 15.42
N VAL A 108 11.20 -8.88 14.50
CA VAL A 108 11.42 -7.44 14.24
C VAL A 108 10.16 -6.76 13.75
N VAL A 109 9.46 -7.37 12.80
CA VAL A 109 8.19 -6.83 12.26
C VAL A 109 7.12 -6.84 13.36
N SER A 110 6.98 -7.92 14.13
CA SER A 110 6.02 -7.98 15.25
C SER A 110 6.32 -6.94 16.32
N MET A 111 7.60 -6.74 16.67
CA MET A 111 8.03 -5.69 17.60
C MET A 111 7.63 -4.30 17.07
N MET A 112 7.91 -4.01 15.80
CA MET A 112 7.52 -2.75 15.17
C MET A 112 5.99 -2.53 15.24
N PHE A 113 5.20 -3.56 14.88
CA PHE A 113 3.74 -3.46 14.94
C PHE A 113 3.23 -3.31 16.39
N THR A 114 3.83 -3.99 17.36
CA THR A 114 3.48 -3.86 18.78
C THR A 114 3.77 -2.46 19.31
N ILE A 115 4.87 -1.83 18.91
CA ILE A 115 5.18 -0.44 19.28
C ILE A 115 4.15 0.51 18.64
N CYS A 116 3.87 0.35 17.35
CA CYS A 116 3.02 1.27 16.60
C CYS A 116 1.52 1.13 16.92
N PHE A 117 1.04 -0.10 17.17
CA PHE A 117 -0.40 -0.41 17.34
C PHE A 117 -0.74 -0.96 18.72
N GLY A 118 0.24 -1.20 19.58
CA GLY A 118 0.04 -1.59 20.96
C GLY A 118 -0.33 -0.41 21.85
N SER A 119 -0.12 -0.57 23.15
CA SER A 119 -0.52 0.41 24.18
C SER A 119 0.02 1.81 23.92
N MET A 120 1.28 1.94 23.49
CA MET A 120 1.93 3.23 23.22
C MET A 120 1.28 3.97 22.04
N GLY A 121 1.15 3.31 20.88
CA GLY A 121 0.53 3.92 19.69
C GLY A 121 -0.94 4.26 19.90
N LEU A 122 -1.67 3.39 20.60
CA LEU A 122 -3.08 3.62 20.98
C LEU A 122 -3.24 4.77 21.98
N ALA A 123 -2.33 4.91 22.96
CA ALA A 123 -2.37 6.00 23.92
C ALA A 123 -2.16 7.34 23.23
N MET A 124 -1.17 7.43 22.33
CA MET A 124 -0.91 8.65 21.54
C MET A 124 -2.08 9.01 20.63
N LYS A 125 -2.69 8.02 19.98
CA LYS A 125 -3.88 8.23 19.16
C LYS A 125 -5.05 8.74 20.01
N ARG A 126 -5.36 8.10 21.15
CA ARG A 126 -6.42 8.51 22.06
C ARG A 126 -6.21 9.93 22.59
N ALA A 127 -4.98 10.29 22.96
CA ALA A 127 -4.66 11.64 23.41
C ALA A 127 -4.93 12.68 22.30
N ALA A 128 -4.56 12.38 21.07
CA ALA A 128 -4.86 13.23 19.92
C ALA A 128 -6.37 13.31 19.64
N GLU A 129 -7.09 12.17 19.67
CA GLU A 129 -8.56 12.16 19.52
C GLU A 129 -9.25 13.02 20.59
N GLN A 130 -8.86 12.87 21.86
CA GLN A 130 -9.41 13.66 22.96
C GLN A 130 -9.16 15.15 22.77
N PHE A 131 -7.96 15.53 22.31
CA PHE A 131 -7.65 16.94 22.01
C PHE A 131 -8.60 17.52 20.96
N PHE A 132 -8.86 16.80 19.85
CA PHE A 132 -9.76 17.27 18.81
C PHE A 132 -11.23 17.28 19.24
N ILE A 133 -11.67 16.30 20.07
CA ILE A 133 -13.01 16.30 20.66
C ILE A 133 -13.19 17.51 21.56
N GLN A 134 -12.22 17.79 22.44
CA GLN A 134 -12.27 18.97 23.31
C GLN A 134 -12.28 20.27 22.50
N ALA A 135 -11.50 20.33 21.42
CA ALA A 135 -11.50 21.48 20.53
C ALA A 135 -12.88 21.68 19.84
N ALA A 136 -13.50 20.60 19.37
CA ALA A 136 -14.85 20.66 18.79
C ALA A 136 -15.90 21.09 19.82
N ASP A 137 -15.83 20.56 21.05
CA ASP A 137 -16.74 20.94 22.14
C ASP A 137 -16.54 22.38 22.59
N PHE A 138 -15.30 22.86 22.60
CA PHE A 138 -14.99 24.28 22.84
C PHE A 138 -15.64 25.17 21.78
N LEU A 139 -15.51 24.83 20.48
CA LEU A 139 -16.16 25.56 19.39
C LEU A 139 -17.68 25.58 19.54
N ARG A 140 -18.30 24.44 19.91
CA ARG A 140 -19.75 24.36 20.13
C ARG A 140 -20.24 25.23 21.26
N ARG A 141 -19.40 25.48 22.28
CA ARG A 141 -19.76 26.38 23.43
C ARG A 141 -19.48 27.84 23.15
N ALA A 142 -18.35 28.14 22.50
CA ALA A 142 -17.93 29.49 22.29
C ALA A 142 -18.67 30.18 21.12
N LEU A 143 -18.91 29.51 19.99
CA LEU A 143 -19.49 30.13 18.80
C LEU A 143 -20.94 30.65 18.99
N PRO A 144 -21.83 30.01 19.77
CA PRO A 144 -23.17 30.57 20.05
C PRO A 144 -23.14 31.95 20.75
N GLU A 145 -22.12 32.20 21.60
CA GLU A 145 -21.97 33.50 22.29
C GLU A 145 -21.72 34.67 21.33
N PHE A 146 -21.16 34.38 20.13
CA PHE A 146 -20.95 35.33 19.06
C PHE A 146 -22.14 35.46 18.07
N GLY A 147 -23.30 34.84 18.37
CA GLY A 147 -24.49 34.88 17.51
C GLY A 147 -24.36 34.11 16.19
N VAL A 148 -23.42 33.17 16.10
CA VAL A 148 -23.20 32.36 14.89
C VAL A 148 -24.34 31.35 14.72
N SER A 149 -24.87 31.20 13.51
CA SER A 149 -25.95 30.24 13.26
C SER A 149 -25.49 28.77 13.45
N ASN A 150 -26.43 27.89 13.85
CA ASN A 150 -26.18 26.46 14.11
C ASN A 150 -25.51 25.73 12.92
N PHE A 151 -25.76 26.21 11.69
CA PHE A 151 -25.10 25.68 10.51
C PHE A 151 -23.57 25.86 10.56
N TRP A 152 -23.10 27.08 10.83
CA TRP A 152 -21.68 27.37 10.90
C TRP A 152 -21.00 26.72 12.10
N ILE A 153 -21.73 26.59 13.21
CA ILE A 153 -21.25 25.88 14.41
C ILE A 153 -21.04 24.41 14.08
N GLY A 154 -22.03 23.75 13.45
CA GLY A 154 -21.91 22.36 12.99
C GLY A 154 -20.79 22.16 11.97
N LEU A 155 -20.69 23.08 11.00
CA LEU A 155 -19.62 23.02 10.01
C LEU A 155 -18.23 23.13 10.66
N ALA A 156 -18.04 24.06 11.58
CA ALA A 156 -16.75 24.28 12.24
C ALA A 156 -16.40 23.14 13.22
N ALA A 157 -17.35 22.72 14.06
CA ALA A 157 -17.13 21.71 15.09
C ALA A 157 -17.12 20.27 14.52
N ASP A 158 -18.10 19.92 13.70
CA ASP A 158 -18.27 18.55 13.21
C ASP A 158 -17.60 18.34 11.86
N GLY A 159 -17.81 19.25 10.90
CA GLY A 159 -17.24 19.18 9.57
C GLY A 159 -15.73 19.37 9.58
N VAL A 160 -15.25 20.45 10.21
CA VAL A 160 -13.83 20.80 10.21
C VAL A 160 -13.10 20.14 11.37
N ALA A 161 -13.43 20.46 12.62
CA ALA A 161 -12.69 19.95 13.78
C ALA A 161 -12.86 18.44 13.95
N GLY A 162 -14.07 17.90 13.78
CA GLY A 162 -14.35 16.47 13.82
C GLY A 162 -13.74 15.71 12.63
N GLY A 163 -13.97 16.19 11.40
CA GLY A 163 -13.49 15.54 10.17
C GLY A 163 -11.96 15.57 10.04
N VAL A 164 -11.35 16.74 10.23
CA VAL A 164 -9.88 16.88 10.19
C VAL A 164 -9.24 16.23 11.42
N GLY A 165 -9.87 16.39 12.59
CA GLY A 165 -9.40 15.81 13.84
C GLY A 165 -9.29 14.30 13.80
N SER A 166 -10.26 13.62 13.20
CA SER A 166 -10.23 12.15 13.06
C SER A 166 -8.99 11.68 12.28
N VAL A 167 -8.56 12.43 11.28
CA VAL A 167 -7.38 12.11 10.47
C VAL A 167 -6.09 12.48 11.15
N LEU A 168 -6.04 13.66 11.79
CA LEU A 168 -4.86 14.12 12.52
C LEU A 168 -4.60 13.29 13.77
N ALA A 169 -5.64 12.66 14.33
CA ALA A 169 -5.49 11.73 15.44
C ALA A 169 -4.65 10.48 15.08
N PHE A 170 -4.56 10.11 13.79
CA PHE A 170 -3.68 9.02 13.33
C PHE A 170 -2.24 9.48 13.06
N LEU A 171 -1.98 10.79 13.01
CA LEU A 171 -0.65 11.30 12.70
C LEU A 171 0.45 10.81 13.65
N PRO A 172 0.25 10.76 14.98
CA PRO A 172 1.24 10.22 15.90
C PRO A 172 1.57 8.75 15.62
N GLN A 173 0.56 7.94 15.28
CA GLN A 173 0.73 6.52 14.96
C GLN A 173 1.48 6.32 13.65
N VAL A 174 1.20 7.14 12.63
CA VAL A 174 1.93 7.17 11.35
C VAL A 174 3.37 7.63 11.57
N ALA A 175 3.60 8.60 12.45
CA ALA A 175 4.93 9.08 12.81
C ALA A 175 5.77 7.97 13.48
N LEU A 176 5.17 7.17 14.36
CA LEU A 176 5.83 6.00 14.96
C LEU A 176 6.24 4.97 13.89
N ILE A 177 5.38 4.69 12.92
CA ILE A 177 5.71 3.79 11.81
C ILE A 177 6.90 4.34 11.02
N PHE A 178 6.88 5.62 10.65
CA PHE A 178 8.00 6.24 9.94
C PHE A 178 9.27 6.23 10.76
N LEU A 179 9.18 6.47 12.07
CA LEU A 179 10.32 6.40 12.99
C LEU A 179 10.94 5.00 12.99
N CYS A 180 10.14 3.98 13.22
CA CYS A 180 10.61 2.59 13.25
C CYS A 180 11.23 2.17 11.91
N LEU A 181 10.55 2.49 10.79
CA LEU A 181 11.06 2.17 9.45
C LEU A 181 12.36 2.92 9.14
N THR A 182 12.48 4.18 9.53
CA THR A 182 13.71 4.96 9.31
C THR A 182 14.87 4.40 10.16
N ILE A 183 14.61 3.95 11.39
CA ILE A 183 15.61 3.27 12.22
C ILE A 183 16.07 1.97 11.54
N LEU A 184 15.14 1.15 11.05
CA LEU A 184 15.45 -0.10 10.35
C LEU A 184 16.17 0.12 9.01
N GLU A 185 15.90 1.24 8.35
CA GLU A 185 16.57 1.66 7.11
C GLU A 185 18.00 2.11 7.39
N GLU A 186 18.21 3.02 8.35
CA GLU A 186 19.52 3.56 8.67
C GLU A 186 20.45 2.52 9.30
N CYS A 187 19.95 1.59 10.13
CA CYS A 187 20.77 0.52 10.69
C CYS A 187 21.18 -0.52 9.64
N GLY A 188 20.58 -0.52 8.44
CA GLY A 188 20.88 -1.44 7.36
C GLY A 188 20.13 -2.78 7.42
N TYR A 189 19.26 -2.99 8.42
CA TYR A 189 18.46 -4.22 8.53
C TYR A 189 17.46 -4.38 7.38
N LEU A 190 16.89 -3.29 6.90
CA LEU A 190 15.88 -3.31 5.84
C LEU A 190 16.42 -3.86 4.51
N ALA A 191 17.73 -3.65 4.24
CA ALA A 191 18.41 -4.26 3.09
C ALA A 191 18.46 -5.79 3.18
N ARG A 192 18.71 -6.34 4.38
CA ARG A 192 18.70 -7.80 4.64
C ARG A 192 17.32 -8.39 4.51
N ALA A 193 16.31 -7.69 5.05
CA ALA A 193 14.92 -8.09 4.88
C ALA A 193 14.50 -8.09 3.40
N ALA A 194 14.91 -7.10 2.62
CA ALA A 194 14.69 -7.05 1.18
C ALA A 194 15.39 -8.20 0.44
N PHE A 195 16.61 -8.54 0.82
CA PHE A 195 17.34 -9.68 0.28
C PHE A 195 16.63 -11.01 0.59
N LEU A 196 16.18 -11.20 1.83
CA LEU A 196 15.42 -12.39 2.24
C LEU A 196 14.12 -12.56 1.44
N MET A 197 13.41 -11.45 1.20
CA MET A 197 12.12 -11.45 0.48
C MET A 197 12.30 -11.51 -1.05
N ASP A 198 13.49 -11.27 -1.59
CA ASP A 198 13.74 -11.26 -3.04
C ASP A 198 13.33 -12.56 -3.72
N TYR A 199 13.61 -13.71 -3.08
CA TYR A 199 13.22 -15.02 -3.60
C TYR A 199 11.69 -15.17 -3.83
N PHE A 200 10.87 -14.65 -2.91
CA PHE A 200 9.41 -14.70 -3.01
C PHE A 200 8.89 -13.67 -4.00
N LEU A 201 9.42 -12.45 -3.95
CA LEU A 201 8.98 -11.35 -4.79
C LEU A 201 9.30 -11.58 -6.27
N ARG A 202 10.40 -12.23 -6.59
CA ARG A 202 10.73 -12.62 -7.98
C ARG A 202 9.69 -13.57 -8.58
N ARG A 203 9.03 -14.40 -7.78
CA ARG A 203 7.96 -15.28 -8.27
C ARG A 203 6.75 -14.50 -8.78
N ILE A 204 6.47 -13.34 -8.20
CA ILE A 204 5.40 -12.42 -8.65
C ILE A 204 5.91 -11.33 -9.58
N GLY A 205 7.20 -11.37 -9.95
CA GLY A 205 7.81 -10.46 -10.93
C GLY A 205 8.32 -9.15 -10.37
N LEU A 206 8.56 -9.06 -9.06
CA LEU A 206 9.14 -7.90 -8.37
C LEU A 206 10.57 -8.20 -7.90
N THR A 207 11.38 -7.16 -7.71
CA THR A 207 12.68 -7.24 -7.06
C THR A 207 12.53 -7.13 -5.54
N GLY A 208 13.52 -7.63 -4.78
CA GLY A 208 13.53 -7.55 -3.32
C GLY A 208 13.38 -6.15 -2.76
N LYS A 209 13.87 -5.10 -3.46
CA LYS A 209 13.67 -3.71 -3.04
C LYS A 209 12.20 -3.31 -2.94
N SER A 210 11.32 -3.91 -3.73
CA SER A 210 9.88 -3.66 -3.68
C SER A 210 9.27 -4.09 -2.34
N PHE A 211 9.97 -4.93 -1.57
CA PHE A 211 9.55 -5.33 -0.24
C PHE A 211 9.37 -4.14 0.72
N ILE A 212 10.26 -3.14 0.64
CA ILE A 212 10.23 -1.96 1.53
C ILE A 212 8.91 -1.18 1.39
N PRO A 213 8.50 -0.71 0.18
CA PRO A 213 7.20 -0.11 0.00
C PRO A 213 6.03 -1.03 0.36
N LEU A 214 6.10 -2.32 0.04
CA LEU A 214 5.04 -3.26 0.39
C LEU A 214 4.89 -3.40 1.91
N LEU A 215 5.98 -3.50 2.66
CA LEU A 215 5.94 -3.52 4.12
C LEU A 215 5.29 -2.25 4.69
N MET A 216 5.63 -1.07 4.14
CA MET A 216 4.97 0.18 4.52
C MET A 216 3.47 0.16 4.23
N GLY A 217 3.02 -0.63 3.25
CA GLY A 217 1.61 -0.80 2.88
C GLY A 217 0.72 -1.33 4.01
N PHE A 218 1.27 -2.14 4.91
CA PHE A 218 0.57 -2.60 6.12
C PHE A 218 0.33 -1.46 7.13
N GLY A 219 1.18 -0.46 7.13
CA GLY A 219 0.97 0.76 7.93
C GLY A 219 0.03 1.74 7.22
N CYS A 220 0.45 2.25 6.06
CA CYS A 220 -0.29 3.25 5.29
C CYS A 220 -0.02 3.11 3.79
N THR A 221 -1.06 2.87 3.01
CA THR A 221 -0.99 2.75 1.55
C THR A 221 -0.43 4.00 0.87
N THR A 222 -0.80 5.19 1.35
CA THR A 222 -0.30 6.47 0.80
C THR A 222 1.22 6.58 0.91
N SER A 223 1.76 6.28 2.09
CA SER A 223 3.20 6.30 2.35
C SER A 223 3.95 5.25 1.54
N ALA A 224 3.37 4.07 1.42
CA ALA A 224 3.92 2.97 0.64
C ALA A 224 4.05 3.32 -0.86
N VAL A 225 3.01 3.93 -1.43
CA VAL A 225 3.02 4.42 -2.81
C VAL A 225 4.09 5.50 -3.01
N MET A 226 4.27 6.40 -2.03
CA MET A 226 5.34 7.41 -2.06
C MET A 226 6.73 6.76 -1.97
N ALA A 227 6.90 5.75 -1.12
CA ALA A 227 8.16 5.03 -0.98
C ALA A 227 8.56 4.26 -2.25
N ALA A 228 7.61 3.88 -3.09
CA ALA A 228 7.90 3.22 -4.36
C ALA A 228 8.75 4.07 -5.33
N ARG A 229 8.91 5.38 -5.09
CA ARG A 229 9.83 6.26 -5.84
C ARG A 229 11.29 5.83 -5.74
N THR A 230 11.67 5.17 -4.66
CA THR A 230 13.06 4.72 -4.43
C THR A 230 13.45 3.54 -5.33
N LEU A 231 12.47 2.94 -6.03
CA LEU A 231 12.71 1.84 -6.96
C LEU A 231 13.30 2.35 -8.27
N GLY A 232 14.45 1.83 -8.65
CA GLY A 232 15.17 2.24 -9.86
C GLY A 232 14.53 1.77 -11.17
N SER A 233 13.65 0.75 -11.14
CA SER A 233 12.94 0.23 -12.30
C SER A 233 11.53 0.81 -12.36
N ASP A 234 11.18 1.46 -13.48
CA ASP A 234 9.81 1.96 -13.72
C ASP A 234 8.75 0.86 -13.67
N ARG A 235 9.11 -0.35 -14.13
CA ARG A 235 8.25 -1.51 -14.10
C ARG A 235 7.96 -1.93 -12.66
N ASP A 236 9.00 -2.14 -11.86
CA ASP A 236 8.86 -2.54 -10.46
C ASP A 236 8.12 -1.48 -9.64
N ARG A 237 8.41 -0.20 -9.91
CA ARG A 237 7.71 0.92 -9.30
C ARG A 237 6.21 0.85 -9.58
N ARG A 238 5.80 0.73 -10.84
CA ARG A 238 4.39 0.66 -11.24
C ARG A 238 3.70 -0.59 -10.67
N MET A 239 4.33 -1.76 -10.78
CA MET A 239 3.77 -2.99 -10.21
C MET A 239 3.61 -2.88 -8.68
N THR A 240 4.62 -2.38 -7.98
CA THR A 240 4.55 -2.18 -6.53
C THR A 240 3.40 -1.23 -6.15
N ILE A 241 3.24 -0.10 -6.86
CA ILE A 241 2.14 0.84 -6.64
C ILE A 241 0.78 0.17 -6.85
N LEU A 242 0.63 -0.69 -7.86
CA LEU A 242 -0.62 -1.39 -8.14
C LEU A 242 -0.94 -2.49 -7.12
N LEU A 243 0.07 -3.12 -6.53
CA LEU A 243 -0.10 -4.21 -5.56
C LEU A 243 -0.29 -3.71 -4.12
N THR A 244 0.32 -2.58 -3.76
CA THR A 244 0.26 -2.02 -2.39
C THR A 244 -1.16 -1.90 -1.83
N PRO A 245 -2.20 -1.47 -2.56
CA PRO A 245 -3.54 -1.31 -1.99
C PRO A 245 -4.24 -2.60 -1.58
N TYR A 246 -3.79 -3.77 -2.04
CA TYR A 246 -4.32 -5.06 -1.58
C TYR A 246 -3.86 -5.41 -0.17
N LEU A 247 -2.74 -4.80 0.29
CA LEU A 247 -2.26 -5.00 1.65
C LEU A 247 -3.13 -4.20 2.62
N SER A 248 -3.55 -4.86 3.71
CA SER A 248 -4.42 -4.25 4.71
C SER A 248 -3.67 -3.21 5.53
N CYS A 249 -3.99 -1.93 5.34
CA CYS A 249 -3.40 -0.85 6.13
C CYS A 249 -4.01 -0.80 7.55
N SER A 250 -3.32 -0.13 8.46
CA SER A 250 -3.73 0.01 9.87
C SER A 250 -5.11 0.61 10.07
N ALA A 251 -5.55 1.49 9.18
CA ALA A 251 -6.87 2.11 9.25
C ALA A 251 -8.04 1.12 9.02
N ARG A 252 -7.75 -0.08 8.49
CA ARG A 252 -8.73 -1.16 8.38
C ARG A 252 -8.86 -1.99 9.65
N LEU A 253 -7.86 -1.98 10.54
CA LEU A 253 -7.84 -2.80 11.74
C LEU A 253 -9.03 -2.55 12.68
N PRO A 254 -9.47 -1.30 12.96
CA PRO A 254 -10.62 -1.04 13.81
C PRO A 254 -11.91 -1.73 13.32
N ILE A 255 -12.16 -1.74 12.01
CA ILE A 255 -13.34 -2.40 11.45
C ILE A 255 -13.24 -3.93 11.56
N TYR A 256 -12.01 -4.48 11.39
CA TYR A 256 -11.79 -5.91 11.57
C TYR A 256 -12.07 -6.32 13.02
N VAL A 257 -11.47 -5.61 13.98
CA VAL A 257 -11.63 -5.88 15.41
C VAL A 257 -13.08 -5.74 15.83
N LEU A 258 -13.77 -4.71 15.36
CA LEU A 258 -15.17 -4.45 15.67
C LEU A 258 -16.07 -5.61 15.23
N LEU A 259 -16.07 -5.91 13.93
CA LEU A 259 -16.99 -6.92 13.39
C LEU A 259 -16.59 -8.35 13.80
N THR A 260 -15.30 -8.66 13.86
CA THR A 260 -14.87 -9.99 14.34
C THR A 260 -15.14 -10.17 15.82
N GLY A 261 -15.09 -9.12 16.65
CA GLY A 261 -15.44 -9.16 18.04
C GLY A 261 -16.92 -9.50 18.29
N VAL A 262 -17.82 -8.94 17.46
CA VAL A 262 -19.26 -9.19 17.56
C VAL A 262 -19.65 -10.58 17.00
N PHE A 263 -19.13 -10.93 15.80
CA PHE A 263 -19.58 -12.12 15.08
C PHE A 263 -18.73 -13.37 15.30
N PHE A 264 -17.46 -13.21 15.70
CA PHE A 264 -16.49 -14.30 15.87
C PHE A 264 -15.67 -14.17 17.16
N PRO A 265 -16.28 -13.98 18.34
CA PRO A 265 -15.56 -13.65 19.58
C PRO A 265 -14.56 -14.73 20.00
N SER A 266 -14.89 -16.01 19.81
CA SER A 266 -14.01 -17.14 20.16
C SER A 266 -12.77 -17.27 19.27
N HIS A 267 -12.79 -16.75 18.04
CA HIS A 267 -11.71 -16.88 17.04
C HIS A 267 -11.30 -15.54 16.43
N GLN A 268 -11.47 -14.44 17.17
CA GLN A 268 -11.24 -13.09 16.68
C GLN A 268 -9.85 -12.90 16.06
N GLY A 269 -8.80 -13.34 16.77
CA GLY A 269 -7.43 -13.23 16.28
C GLY A 269 -7.18 -14.00 14.98
N ALA A 270 -7.74 -15.21 14.86
CA ALA A 270 -7.64 -16.02 13.65
C ALA A 270 -8.39 -15.38 12.47
N ALA A 271 -9.59 -14.82 12.72
CA ALA A 271 -10.37 -14.13 11.70
C ALA A 271 -9.63 -12.89 11.16
N VAL A 272 -9.04 -12.08 12.03
CA VAL A 272 -8.21 -10.94 11.63
C VAL A 272 -6.99 -11.40 10.85
N ALA A 273 -6.26 -12.41 11.31
CA ALA A 273 -5.11 -12.95 10.60
C ALA A 273 -5.49 -13.46 9.19
N MET A 274 -6.64 -14.12 9.07
CA MET A 274 -7.15 -14.60 7.77
C MET A 274 -7.43 -13.45 6.80
N LEU A 275 -7.95 -12.30 7.27
CA LEU A 275 -8.15 -11.11 6.43
C LEU A 275 -6.82 -10.51 5.91
N TYR A 276 -5.77 -10.51 6.74
CA TYR A 276 -4.43 -10.10 6.30
C TYR A 276 -3.85 -11.07 5.27
N LEU A 277 -3.98 -12.38 5.50
CA LEU A 277 -3.54 -13.41 4.56
C LEU A 277 -4.30 -13.32 3.23
N LEU A 278 -5.59 -13.04 3.27
CA LEU A 278 -6.41 -12.82 2.07
C LEU A 278 -5.88 -11.64 1.25
N GLY A 279 -5.52 -10.53 1.89
CA GLY A 279 -4.91 -9.38 1.22
C GLY A 279 -3.58 -9.73 0.55
N ILE A 280 -2.70 -10.47 1.25
CA ILE A 280 -1.42 -10.94 0.70
C ILE A 280 -1.67 -11.89 -0.48
N ALA A 281 -2.60 -12.84 -0.35
CA ALA A 281 -2.94 -13.79 -1.42
C ALA A 281 -3.48 -13.07 -2.65
N ALA A 282 -4.35 -12.06 -2.47
CA ALA A 282 -4.87 -11.24 -3.56
C ALA A 282 -3.73 -10.44 -4.24
N ALA A 283 -2.82 -9.84 -3.46
CA ALA A 283 -1.65 -9.15 -4.00
C ALA A 283 -0.76 -10.08 -4.82
N CYS A 284 -0.52 -11.31 -4.35
CA CYS A 284 0.25 -12.33 -5.06
C CYS A 284 -0.44 -12.76 -6.36
N ALA A 285 -1.75 -13.02 -6.33
CA ALA A 285 -2.54 -13.43 -7.49
C ALA A 285 -2.54 -12.36 -8.58
N VAL A 286 -2.80 -11.10 -8.19
CA VAL A 286 -2.77 -9.95 -9.11
C VAL A 286 -1.35 -9.70 -9.62
N GLY A 287 -0.33 -9.83 -8.77
CA GLY A 287 1.07 -9.70 -9.16
C GLY A 287 1.48 -10.75 -10.20
N PHE A 288 1.07 -12.00 -10.02
CA PHE A 288 1.29 -13.06 -10.99
C PHE A 288 0.58 -12.76 -12.32
N TRP A 289 -0.67 -12.29 -12.27
CA TRP A 289 -1.42 -11.89 -13.47
C TRP A 289 -0.76 -10.71 -14.19
N LEU A 290 -0.29 -9.70 -13.47
CA LEU A 290 0.43 -8.55 -14.05
C LEU A 290 1.76 -8.97 -14.69
N ARG A 291 2.49 -9.91 -14.07
CA ARG A 291 3.74 -10.45 -14.59
C ARG A 291 3.53 -11.20 -15.91
N THR A 292 2.49 -11.99 -16.03
CA THR A 292 2.20 -12.79 -17.23
C THR A 292 1.59 -11.95 -18.36
N GLY A 293 0.93 -10.82 -18.03
CA GLY A 293 0.24 -9.94 -18.95
C GLY A 293 1.03 -8.65 -19.28
N PRO A 294 0.55 -7.48 -18.84
CA PRO A 294 1.03 -6.18 -19.31
C PRO A 294 2.48 -5.85 -18.91
N TYR A 295 3.04 -6.54 -17.90
CA TYR A 295 4.39 -6.29 -17.40
C TYR A 295 5.34 -7.49 -17.62
N ARG A 296 5.22 -8.19 -18.76
CA ARG A 296 5.98 -9.40 -19.13
C ARG A 296 7.46 -9.15 -19.48
N THR A 297 8.14 -8.21 -18.92
CA THR A 297 9.56 -7.98 -19.20
C THR A 297 10.43 -8.69 -18.18
N TYR A 298 11.57 -9.25 -18.58
CA TYR A 298 12.56 -9.85 -17.68
C TYR A 298 13.09 -8.78 -16.71
N SER A 299 13.04 -9.08 -15.41
CA SER A 299 13.78 -8.29 -14.41
C SER A 299 15.24 -8.66 -14.53
N ALA A 300 16.11 -7.70 -14.81
CA ALA A 300 17.55 -7.92 -14.73
C ALA A 300 17.92 -8.45 -13.34
N PRO A 301 18.86 -9.40 -13.22
CA PRO A 301 19.32 -9.87 -11.92
C PRO A 301 19.88 -8.68 -11.15
N TYR A 302 19.27 -8.42 -10.00
CA TYR A 302 19.66 -7.29 -9.15
C TYR A 302 20.72 -7.76 -8.17
N LEU A 303 21.95 -7.28 -8.34
CA LEU A 303 23.02 -7.41 -7.34
C LEU A 303 22.79 -6.34 -6.27
N MET A 304 22.50 -6.78 -5.07
CA MET A 304 22.31 -5.91 -3.91
C MET A 304 23.55 -6.00 -3.01
N GLU A 305 24.34 -4.93 -2.98
CA GLU A 305 25.36 -4.78 -1.95
C GLU A 305 24.68 -4.54 -0.61
N LEU A 306 25.03 -5.36 0.39
CA LEU A 306 24.52 -5.22 1.75
C LEU A 306 25.35 -4.15 2.47
N PRO A 307 24.77 -2.99 2.84
CA PRO A 307 25.51 -1.96 3.56
C PRO A 307 25.92 -2.49 4.95
N PRO A 308 27.08 -2.09 5.51
CA PRO A 308 27.46 -2.48 6.86
C PRO A 308 26.43 -1.97 7.87
N TYR A 309 26.24 -2.72 8.99
CA TYR A 309 25.40 -2.23 10.08
C TYR A 309 25.98 -0.96 10.68
N ARG A 310 25.13 0.02 10.89
CA ARG A 310 25.49 1.30 11.51
C ARG A 310 24.50 1.64 12.62
N VAL A 311 24.98 2.31 13.66
CA VAL A 311 24.10 2.88 14.68
C VAL A 311 23.36 4.06 14.05
N PRO A 312 22.02 4.07 14.07
CA PRO A 312 21.23 5.17 13.50
C PRO A 312 21.56 6.50 14.19
N SER A 313 21.71 7.57 13.42
CA SER A 313 21.91 8.88 13.99
C SER A 313 20.56 9.48 14.38
N LEU A 314 20.36 9.79 15.66
CA LEU A 314 19.10 10.30 16.19
C LEU A 314 18.62 11.55 15.42
N ARG A 315 19.55 12.43 15.07
CA ARG A 315 19.27 13.67 14.32
C ARG A 315 18.69 13.37 12.94
N ASN A 316 19.29 12.42 12.19
CA ASN A 316 18.84 12.04 10.86
C ASN A 316 17.50 11.32 10.93
N VAL A 317 17.34 10.39 11.87
CA VAL A 317 16.08 9.65 12.09
C VAL A 317 14.94 10.61 12.37
N LEU A 318 15.10 11.56 13.30
CA LEU A 318 14.07 12.54 13.60
C LEU A 318 13.79 13.45 12.42
N HIS A 319 14.83 13.99 11.77
CA HIS A 319 14.66 14.85 10.60
C HIS A 319 13.91 14.15 9.46
N SER A 320 14.29 12.92 9.13
CA SER A 320 13.64 12.10 8.11
C SER A 320 12.18 11.79 8.48
N THR A 321 11.92 11.45 9.75
CA THR A 321 10.57 11.19 10.26
C THR A 321 9.68 12.43 10.13
N PHE A 322 10.14 13.58 10.61
CA PHE A 322 9.38 14.85 10.51
C PHE A 322 9.16 15.28 9.07
N SER A 323 10.15 15.11 8.19
CA SER A 323 10.01 15.40 6.76
C SER A 323 8.93 14.51 6.11
N LYS A 324 8.96 13.18 6.38
CA LYS A 324 7.95 12.23 5.88
C LYS A 324 6.56 12.55 6.42
N CYS A 325 6.44 12.92 7.70
CA CYS A 325 5.17 13.37 8.32
C CYS A 325 4.65 14.68 7.69
N GLY A 326 5.53 15.64 7.47
CA GLY A 326 5.17 16.91 6.83
C GLY A 326 4.69 16.72 5.39
N ASP A 327 5.36 15.85 4.64
CA ASP A 327 4.94 15.48 3.28
C ASP A 327 3.59 14.78 3.26
N PHE A 328 3.33 13.89 4.22
CA PHE A 328 2.04 13.24 4.38
C PHE A 328 0.95 14.26 4.69
N LEU A 329 1.20 15.17 5.64
CA LEU A 329 0.23 16.19 6.06
C LEU A 329 -0.13 17.14 4.92
N ARG A 330 0.86 17.62 4.17
CA ARG A 330 0.63 18.52 3.02
C ARG A 330 -0.13 17.85 1.89
N LYS A 331 0.14 16.57 1.62
CA LYS A 331 -0.46 15.85 0.46
C LYS A 331 -1.82 15.22 0.78
N ALA A 332 -1.95 14.64 1.96
CA ALA A 332 -3.18 13.96 2.39
C ALA A 332 -4.12 14.91 3.10
N GLY A 333 -3.61 15.78 3.98
CA GLY A 333 -4.42 16.66 4.84
C GLY A 333 -5.34 17.59 4.06
N THR A 334 -4.85 18.25 3.00
CA THR A 334 -5.67 19.18 2.21
C THR A 334 -6.84 18.48 1.51
N LEU A 335 -6.56 17.29 0.92
CA LEU A 335 -7.59 16.52 0.21
C LEU A 335 -8.62 15.95 1.19
N ILE A 336 -8.15 15.45 2.33
CA ILE A 336 -9.02 14.88 3.36
C ILE A 336 -9.89 15.96 3.98
N PHE A 337 -9.32 17.14 4.25
CA PHE A 337 -10.07 18.31 4.74
C PHE A 337 -11.24 18.62 3.79
N LEU A 338 -10.97 18.82 2.50
CA LEU A 338 -11.99 19.13 1.51
C LEU A 338 -13.09 18.07 1.46
N LEU A 339 -12.69 16.80 1.48
CA LEU A 339 -13.64 15.69 1.42
C LEU A 339 -14.43 15.49 2.72
N SER A 340 -13.85 15.76 3.89
CA SER A 340 -14.57 15.74 5.17
C SER A 340 -15.66 16.78 5.20
N VAL A 341 -15.36 18.01 4.76
CA VAL A 341 -16.35 19.09 4.64
C VAL A 341 -17.46 18.71 3.65
N LEU A 342 -17.07 18.15 2.49
CA LEU A 342 -18.03 17.72 1.47
C LEU A 342 -18.97 16.62 2.01
N ILE A 343 -18.43 15.61 2.67
CA ILE A 343 -19.23 14.54 3.26
C ILE A 343 -20.14 15.07 4.34
N TRP A 344 -19.62 15.93 5.22
CA TRP A 344 -20.42 16.56 6.25
C TRP A 344 -21.62 17.33 5.64
N MET A 345 -21.39 18.11 4.58
CA MET A 345 -22.46 18.76 3.84
C MET A 345 -23.48 17.77 3.27
N MET A 346 -23.01 16.69 2.61
CA MET A 346 -23.89 15.66 2.07
C MET A 346 -24.69 14.92 3.14
N GLN A 347 -24.20 14.84 4.36
CA GLN A 347 -24.89 14.21 5.51
C GLN A 347 -25.97 15.10 6.10
N HIS A 348 -25.86 16.43 5.96
CA HIS A 348 -26.78 17.41 6.56
C HIS A 348 -27.66 18.13 5.56
N ILE A 349 -27.60 17.79 4.28
CA ILE A 349 -28.45 18.33 3.22
C ILE A 349 -29.30 17.19 2.64
N ASN A 350 -30.61 17.42 2.49
CA ASN A 350 -31.54 16.49 1.83
C ASN A 350 -31.57 16.71 0.31
N LEU A 351 -32.28 15.84 -0.43
CA LEU A 351 -32.47 15.96 -1.89
C LEU A 351 -33.14 17.26 -2.35
N HIS A 352 -33.84 17.96 -1.46
CA HIS A 352 -34.45 19.28 -1.72
C HIS A 352 -33.54 20.47 -1.38
N LEU A 353 -32.23 20.21 -1.13
CA LEU A 353 -31.23 21.20 -0.72
C LEU A 353 -31.59 21.95 0.59
N LEU A 354 -32.44 21.38 1.41
CA LEU A 354 -32.80 21.89 2.72
C LEU A 354 -31.91 21.23 3.80
N TRP A 355 -31.60 22.01 4.82
CA TRP A 355 -30.88 21.52 6.00
C TRP A 355 -31.72 20.47 6.74
N THR A 356 -31.13 19.34 7.07
CA THR A 356 -31.77 18.29 7.87
C THR A 356 -30.82 17.84 8.97
N ALA A 357 -31.38 17.69 10.18
CA ALA A 357 -30.68 17.05 11.28
C ALA A 357 -30.73 15.51 11.21
N ASP A 358 -31.73 14.98 10.45
CA ASP A 358 -31.93 13.56 10.28
C ASP A 358 -31.03 12.97 9.21
N ALA A 359 -30.01 12.19 9.62
CA ALA A 359 -29.10 11.53 8.72
C ALA A 359 -29.81 10.57 7.72
N SER A 360 -30.99 10.05 8.06
CA SER A 360 -31.78 9.16 7.20
C SER A 360 -32.31 9.82 5.94
N GLN A 361 -32.55 11.14 5.96
CA GLN A 361 -33.07 11.93 4.83
C GLN A 361 -31.95 12.60 4.01
N SER A 362 -30.70 12.41 4.37
CA SER A 362 -29.57 13.06 3.74
C SER A 362 -29.30 12.53 2.32
N ILE A 363 -28.70 13.38 1.47
CA ILE A 363 -28.21 13.00 0.14
C ILE A 363 -27.27 11.80 0.25
N PHE A 364 -26.42 11.76 1.27
CA PHE A 364 -25.46 10.69 1.47
C PHE A 364 -26.16 9.34 1.70
N THR A 365 -27.23 9.33 2.47
CA THR A 365 -28.08 8.12 2.69
C THR A 365 -28.85 7.75 1.42
N ALA A 366 -29.35 8.71 0.66
CA ALA A 366 -30.02 8.44 -0.61
C ALA A 366 -29.08 7.76 -1.63
N VAL A 367 -27.85 8.23 -1.76
CA VAL A 367 -26.81 7.59 -2.59
C VAL A 367 -26.50 6.18 -2.09
N GLY A 368 -26.38 5.98 -0.78
CA GLY A 368 -26.18 4.66 -0.19
C GLY A 368 -27.31 3.68 -0.50
N ASN A 369 -28.56 4.13 -0.38
CA ASN A 369 -29.74 3.33 -0.71
C ASN A 369 -29.81 2.99 -2.21
N ALA A 370 -29.41 3.90 -3.08
CA ALA A 370 -29.33 3.64 -4.54
C ALA A 370 -28.26 2.60 -4.88
N LEU A 371 -27.17 2.52 -4.11
CA LEU A 371 -26.09 1.54 -4.29
C LEU A 371 -26.36 0.21 -3.58
N ALA A 372 -27.25 0.17 -2.58
CA ALA A 372 -27.56 -1.03 -1.80
C ALA A 372 -27.91 -2.27 -2.65
N PRO A 373 -28.71 -2.17 -3.76
CA PRO A 373 -29.01 -3.30 -4.61
C PRO A 373 -27.78 -4.00 -5.19
N LEU A 374 -26.70 -3.26 -5.45
CA LEU A 374 -25.44 -3.81 -5.95
C LEU A 374 -24.79 -4.79 -4.96
N PHE A 375 -25.01 -4.59 -3.66
CA PHE A 375 -24.42 -5.40 -2.59
C PHE A 375 -25.33 -6.53 -2.11
N ARG A 376 -26.59 -6.65 -2.63
CA ARG A 376 -27.49 -7.76 -2.30
C ARG A 376 -26.88 -9.14 -2.56
N PRO A 377 -26.21 -9.41 -3.72
CA PRO A 377 -25.61 -10.71 -3.97
C PRO A 377 -24.49 -11.09 -2.98
N LEU A 378 -23.92 -10.10 -2.28
CA LEU A 378 -22.87 -10.26 -1.27
C LEU A 378 -23.43 -10.46 0.15
N GLY A 379 -24.77 -10.38 0.34
CA GLY A 379 -25.43 -10.58 1.60
C GLY A 379 -25.55 -9.35 2.51
N PHE A 380 -25.04 -8.19 2.11
CA PHE A 380 -25.12 -6.92 2.86
C PHE A 380 -25.76 -5.78 2.05
N GLY A 381 -26.81 -6.06 1.27
CA GLY A 381 -27.51 -5.10 0.43
C GLY A 381 -28.40 -4.13 1.21
N ASN A 382 -27.92 -3.52 2.29
CA ASN A 382 -28.61 -2.47 3.04
C ASN A 382 -27.94 -1.10 2.85
N GLY A 383 -28.76 -0.03 2.89
CA GLY A 383 -28.28 1.34 2.66
C GLY A 383 -27.21 1.78 3.68
N LYS A 384 -27.33 1.36 4.94
CA LYS A 384 -26.41 1.70 6.02
C LYS A 384 -25.01 1.15 5.77
N ALA A 385 -24.91 -0.12 5.30
CA ALA A 385 -23.63 -0.72 4.91
C ALA A 385 -23.02 -0.03 3.68
N ALA A 386 -23.84 0.32 2.69
CA ALA A 386 -23.39 1.04 1.49
C ALA A 386 -22.86 2.44 1.83
N VAL A 387 -23.56 3.18 2.69
CA VAL A 387 -23.11 4.48 3.24
C VAL A 387 -21.77 4.35 3.94
N ALA A 388 -21.59 3.33 4.79
CA ALA A 388 -20.35 3.08 5.49
C ALA A 388 -19.19 2.81 4.51
N LEU A 389 -19.41 2.03 3.45
CA LEU A 389 -18.40 1.78 2.42
C LEU A 389 -18.02 3.05 1.65
N LEU A 390 -18.99 3.92 1.34
CA LEU A 390 -18.73 5.22 0.70
C LEU A 390 -17.89 6.12 1.60
N ALA A 391 -18.22 6.23 2.89
CA ALA A 391 -17.41 6.96 3.86
C ALA A 391 -15.98 6.39 3.93
N GLY A 392 -15.86 5.08 3.89
CA GLY A 392 -14.59 4.38 3.88
C GLY A 392 -13.74 4.55 2.62
N LEU A 393 -14.26 5.10 1.53
CA LEU A 393 -13.43 5.55 0.39
C LEU A 393 -12.66 6.82 0.72
N VAL A 394 -13.21 7.69 1.55
CA VAL A 394 -12.51 8.91 1.98
C VAL A 394 -11.46 8.56 3.02
N SER A 395 -11.87 7.93 4.11
CA SER A 395 -10.97 7.39 5.13
C SER A 395 -11.49 6.04 5.63
N LYS A 396 -10.61 5.06 5.78
CA LYS A 396 -11.03 3.69 6.10
C LYS A 396 -11.67 3.57 7.48
N GLU A 397 -11.21 4.36 8.44
CA GLU A 397 -11.78 4.45 9.78
C GLU A 397 -13.20 5.04 9.80
N ALA A 398 -13.57 5.85 8.81
CA ALA A 398 -14.91 6.42 8.72
C ALA A 398 -16.01 5.36 8.53
N VAL A 399 -15.66 4.14 8.12
CA VAL A 399 -16.60 3.02 8.07
C VAL A 399 -17.16 2.73 9.46
N VAL A 400 -16.29 2.69 10.49
CA VAL A 400 -16.70 2.43 11.88
C VAL A 400 -17.57 3.54 12.41
N SER A 401 -17.15 4.80 12.19
CA SER A 401 -17.93 5.97 12.61
C SER A 401 -19.30 6.04 11.92
N SER A 402 -19.36 5.74 10.60
CA SER A 402 -20.61 5.71 9.86
C SER A 402 -21.55 4.59 10.31
N LEU A 403 -21.01 3.41 10.62
CA LEU A 403 -21.80 2.32 11.23
C LEU A 403 -22.29 2.73 12.63
N GLY A 404 -21.48 3.43 13.42
CA GLY A 404 -21.85 3.95 14.72
C GLY A 404 -23.04 4.90 14.65
N VAL A 405 -22.99 5.87 13.73
CA VAL A 405 -24.10 6.81 13.48
C VAL A 405 -25.35 6.07 12.97
N ALA A 406 -25.19 5.12 12.05
CA ALA A 406 -26.30 4.35 11.50
C ALA A 406 -26.98 3.42 12.52
N CYS A 407 -26.27 3.08 13.60
CA CYS A 407 -26.75 2.28 14.72
C CYS A 407 -27.16 3.13 15.94
N ALA A 408 -27.03 4.46 15.87
CA ALA A 408 -27.46 5.36 16.93
C ALA A 408 -28.97 5.26 17.14
N GLY A 409 -29.40 5.04 18.41
CA GLY A 409 -30.81 4.83 18.78
C GLY A 409 -31.17 3.38 19.11
N ALA A 410 -30.31 2.40 18.89
CA ALA A 410 -30.49 1.05 19.37
C ALA A 410 -30.08 0.90 20.87
N HIS A 411 -30.65 -0.07 21.58
CA HIS A 411 -30.33 -0.31 22.98
C HIS A 411 -28.85 -0.66 23.23
N SER A 412 -28.19 -1.31 22.27
CA SER A 412 -26.74 -1.47 22.27
C SER A 412 -26.23 -1.48 20.84
N PHE A 413 -24.97 -1.04 20.66
CA PHE A 413 -24.32 -1.01 19.36
C PHE A 413 -24.15 -2.43 18.78
N GLU A 414 -23.91 -3.43 19.62
CA GLU A 414 -23.76 -4.82 19.23
C GLU A 414 -25.07 -5.40 18.67
N THR A 415 -26.22 -5.13 19.34
CA THR A 415 -27.53 -5.57 18.84
C THR A 415 -27.87 -4.94 17.49
N ALA A 416 -27.57 -3.67 17.30
CA ALA A 416 -27.79 -2.99 16.02
C ALA A 416 -26.93 -3.60 14.89
N LEU A 417 -25.72 -4.04 15.19
CA LEU A 417 -24.87 -4.72 14.20
C LEU A 417 -25.41 -6.12 13.84
N THR A 418 -25.94 -6.86 14.82
CA THR A 418 -26.54 -8.19 14.57
C THR A 418 -27.85 -8.12 13.80
N GLU A 419 -28.57 -7.00 13.86
CA GLU A 419 -29.73 -6.72 12.99
C GLU A 419 -29.30 -6.38 11.56
N LEU A 420 -28.16 -5.71 11.39
CA LEU A 420 -27.65 -5.30 10.07
C LEU A 420 -26.95 -6.42 9.31
N PHE A 421 -26.27 -7.31 10.03
CA PHE A 421 -25.43 -8.36 9.45
C PHE A 421 -25.71 -9.71 10.09
N THR A 422 -25.70 -10.75 9.28
CA THR A 422 -25.54 -12.13 9.75
C THR A 422 -24.03 -12.45 9.82
N PRO A 423 -23.60 -13.50 10.56
CA PRO A 423 -22.17 -13.87 10.61
C PRO A 423 -21.55 -14.06 9.22
N LEU A 424 -22.29 -14.65 8.28
CA LEU A 424 -21.83 -14.85 6.91
C LEU A 424 -21.76 -13.55 6.10
N SER A 425 -22.76 -12.66 6.24
CA SER A 425 -22.73 -11.37 5.57
C SER A 425 -21.67 -10.43 6.17
N ALA A 426 -21.39 -10.55 7.48
CA ALA A 426 -20.28 -9.84 8.13
C ALA A 426 -18.92 -10.31 7.59
N ALA A 427 -18.71 -11.62 7.39
CA ALA A 427 -17.51 -12.16 6.78
C ALA A 427 -17.33 -11.67 5.34
N SER A 428 -18.42 -11.64 4.54
CA SER A 428 -18.43 -11.10 3.18
C SER A 428 -18.09 -9.60 3.17
N PHE A 429 -18.71 -8.81 4.04
CA PHE A 429 -18.45 -7.37 4.19
C PHE A 429 -17.00 -7.09 4.59
N LEU A 430 -16.44 -7.85 5.55
CA LEU A 430 -15.03 -7.77 5.94
C LEU A 430 -14.10 -8.10 4.80
N THR A 431 -14.41 -9.14 4.01
CA THR A 431 -13.67 -9.52 2.80
C THR A 431 -13.66 -8.37 1.77
N PHE A 432 -14.83 -7.78 1.54
CA PHE A 432 -14.95 -6.61 0.66
C PHE A 432 -14.13 -5.43 1.20
N CYS A 433 -14.26 -5.10 2.50
CA CYS A 433 -13.48 -4.03 3.15
C CYS A 433 -11.98 -4.27 3.11
N ALA A 434 -11.52 -5.53 3.11
CA ALA A 434 -10.11 -5.87 3.02
C ALA A 434 -9.50 -5.61 1.65
N LEU A 435 -10.27 -5.72 0.57
CA LEU A 435 -9.75 -5.71 -0.80
C LEU A 435 -10.18 -4.51 -1.64
N TYR A 436 -11.29 -3.79 -1.27
CA TYR A 436 -11.81 -2.70 -2.10
C TYR A 436 -10.86 -1.50 -2.19
N ALA A 437 -11.14 -0.61 -3.14
CA ALA A 437 -10.29 0.52 -3.49
C ALA A 437 -9.71 1.24 -2.26
N PRO A 438 -8.47 1.71 -2.31
CA PRO A 438 -7.82 2.41 -1.21
C PRO A 438 -8.50 3.77 -0.97
N CYS A 439 -8.15 4.45 0.11
CA CYS A 439 -8.67 5.79 0.41
C CYS A 439 -8.30 6.80 -0.70
N VAL A 440 -9.07 7.86 -0.80
CA VAL A 440 -8.89 8.90 -1.84
C VAL A 440 -7.48 9.51 -1.78
N SER A 441 -6.90 9.65 -0.58
CA SER A 441 -5.51 10.10 -0.41
C SER A 441 -4.50 9.17 -1.12
N ALA A 442 -4.70 7.86 -1.00
CA ALA A 442 -3.85 6.89 -1.69
C ALA A 442 -4.07 6.92 -3.21
N LEU A 443 -5.32 7.04 -3.67
CA LEU A 443 -5.64 7.19 -5.11
C LEU A 443 -5.02 8.45 -5.71
N ALA A 444 -5.09 9.58 -5.00
CA ALA A 444 -4.46 10.83 -5.42
C ALA A 444 -2.94 10.69 -5.53
N THR A 445 -2.33 9.97 -4.58
CA THR A 445 -0.89 9.69 -4.59
C THR A 445 -0.52 8.74 -5.73
N MET A 446 -1.31 7.66 -5.94
CA MET A 446 -1.13 6.76 -7.08
C MET A 446 -1.17 7.50 -8.41
N ARG A 447 -2.14 8.43 -8.59
CA ARG A 447 -2.22 9.26 -9.80
C ARG A 447 -0.95 10.07 -10.03
N ARG A 448 -0.39 10.66 -8.98
CA ARG A 448 0.84 11.46 -9.06
C ARG A 448 2.05 10.58 -9.43
N GLU A 449 2.18 9.40 -8.81
CA GLU A 449 3.31 8.51 -9.02
C GLU A 449 3.24 7.72 -10.33
N LEU A 450 2.05 7.39 -10.80
CA LEU A 450 1.82 6.70 -12.09
C LEU A 450 1.80 7.67 -13.27
N HIS A 451 1.70 8.99 -13.03
CA HIS A 451 1.55 10.04 -14.04
C HIS A 451 0.42 9.78 -15.05
N SER A 452 -0.61 9.01 -14.65
CA SER A 452 -1.72 8.61 -15.52
C SER A 452 -3.02 8.44 -14.75
N ILE A 453 -4.03 9.23 -15.12
CA ILE A 453 -5.38 9.09 -14.57
C ILE A 453 -5.98 7.75 -15.01
N LYS A 454 -5.80 7.37 -16.26
CA LYS A 454 -6.35 6.11 -16.82
C LYS A 454 -5.85 4.90 -16.04
N THR A 455 -4.55 4.79 -15.79
CA THR A 455 -3.97 3.68 -15.03
C THR A 455 -4.48 3.65 -13.60
N THR A 456 -4.64 4.82 -12.95
CA THR A 456 -5.16 4.90 -11.58
C THR A 456 -6.62 4.47 -11.51
N VAL A 457 -7.46 4.90 -12.45
CA VAL A 457 -8.87 4.49 -12.50
C VAL A 457 -8.99 2.99 -12.78
N ILE A 458 -8.23 2.46 -13.75
CA ILE A 458 -8.20 1.01 -14.03
C ILE A 458 -7.79 0.23 -12.78
N ALA A 459 -6.77 0.70 -12.04
CA ALA A 459 -6.35 0.09 -10.79
C ALA A 459 -7.47 0.10 -9.73
N ALA A 460 -8.14 1.24 -9.53
CA ALA A 460 -9.23 1.34 -8.57
C ALA A 460 -10.41 0.44 -8.94
N VAL A 461 -10.81 0.43 -10.22
CA VAL A 461 -11.90 -0.43 -10.71
C VAL A 461 -11.53 -1.91 -10.58
N SER A 462 -10.30 -2.30 -10.96
CA SER A 462 -9.83 -3.69 -10.81
C SER A 462 -9.85 -4.15 -9.36
N GLN A 463 -9.48 -3.29 -8.42
CA GLN A 463 -9.54 -3.59 -6.98
C GLN A 463 -10.99 -3.79 -6.50
N ILE A 464 -11.92 -2.94 -6.93
CA ILE A 464 -13.34 -3.09 -6.61
C ILE A 464 -13.86 -4.42 -7.17
N LEU A 465 -13.51 -4.77 -8.41
CA LEU A 465 -13.93 -6.04 -9.03
C LEU A 465 -13.36 -7.26 -8.29
N VAL A 466 -12.08 -7.22 -7.91
CA VAL A 466 -11.46 -8.30 -7.11
C VAL A 466 -12.13 -8.42 -5.74
N ALA A 467 -12.38 -7.28 -5.07
CA ALA A 467 -13.08 -7.25 -3.79
C ALA A 467 -14.50 -7.81 -3.90
N TYR A 468 -15.22 -7.41 -4.95
CA TYR A 468 -16.59 -7.89 -5.23
C TYR A 468 -16.60 -9.39 -5.49
N GLY A 469 -15.71 -9.89 -6.36
CA GLY A 469 -15.60 -11.32 -6.67
C GLY A 469 -15.22 -12.16 -5.44
N ALA A 470 -14.27 -11.69 -4.63
CA ALA A 470 -13.88 -12.37 -3.40
C ALA A 470 -15.00 -12.41 -2.36
N ALA A 471 -15.68 -11.28 -2.12
CA ALA A 471 -16.80 -11.19 -1.19
C ALA A 471 -17.99 -12.05 -1.65
N LEU A 472 -18.28 -12.04 -2.96
CA LEU A 472 -19.31 -12.90 -3.56
C LEU A 472 -18.98 -14.39 -3.36
N ALA A 473 -17.73 -14.78 -3.62
CA ALA A 473 -17.29 -16.16 -3.40
C ALA A 473 -17.45 -16.58 -1.94
N VAL A 474 -17.02 -15.74 -0.99
CA VAL A 474 -17.18 -16.01 0.45
C VAL A 474 -18.64 -16.19 0.82
N TYR A 475 -19.52 -15.30 0.35
CA TYR A 475 -20.94 -15.36 0.67
C TYR A 475 -21.64 -16.57 0.05
N GLN A 476 -21.43 -16.82 -1.26
CA GLN A 476 -22.10 -17.92 -1.98
C GLN A 476 -21.59 -19.29 -1.53
N ILE A 477 -20.27 -19.45 -1.34
CA ILE A 477 -19.71 -20.69 -0.80
C ILE A 477 -20.23 -20.94 0.61
N GLY A 478 -20.28 -19.90 1.46
CA GLY A 478 -20.81 -19.99 2.81
C GLY A 478 -22.28 -20.42 2.83
N LEU A 479 -23.14 -19.88 1.95
CA LEU A 479 -24.53 -20.31 1.79
C LEU A 479 -24.64 -21.78 1.35
N LEU A 480 -23.81 -22.22 0.43
CA LEU A 480 -23.78 -23.62 -0.01
C LEU A 480 -23.38 -24.54 1.15
N CYS A 481 -22.34 -24.18 1.91
CA CYS A 481 -21.92 -24.95 3.07
C CYS A 481 -23.03 -25.02 4.15
N GLN A 482 -23.73 -23.91 4.42
CA GLN A 482 -24.86 -23.91 5.36
C GLN A 482 -26.00 -24.82 4.90
N ARG A 483 -26.35 -24.79 3.61
CA ARG A 483 -27.39 -25.67 3.04
C ARG A 483 -27.00 -27.15 3.12
N VAL A 484 -25.74 -27.48 2.82
CA VAL A 484 -25.24 -28.85 2.93
C VAL A 484 -25.25 -29.33 4.38
N LEU A 485 -24.78 -28.50 5.34
CA LEU A 485 -24.79 -28.83 6.73
C LEU A 485 -26.23 -28.98 7.31
N SER A 486 -27.18 -28.19 6.82
CA SER A 486 -28.60 -28.30 7.22
C SER A 486 -29.34 -29.45 6.55
N SER A 487 -28.77 -30.08 5.52
CA SER A 487 -29.34 -31.27 4.85
C SER A 487 -28.84 -32.60 5.45
N PHE A 488 -27.84 -32.55 6.34
CA PHE A 488 -27.45 -33.73 7.13
C PHE A 488 -28.18 -33.65 8.50
N PRO A 489 -29.04 -34.64 8.84
CA PRO A 489 -29.80 -34.68 10.08
C PRO A 489 -28.93 -34.90 11.34
#